data_58a4547d6a13476169dc89b7dbc156cc
#
_entry.id   58a4547d6a13476169dc89b7dbc156cc
#
_cell.length_a   1.000
_cell.length_b   1.000
_cell.length_c   1.000
_cell.angle_alpha   90.00
_cell.angle_beta   90.00
_cell.angle_gamma   90.00
#
_symmetry.space_group_name_H-M   'P 1'
#
loop_
_entity.id
_entity.type
_entity.pdbx_description
1 polymer ?
#
loop_
_entity_poly.entity_id
_entity_poly.type
_entity_poly.pdbx_seq_one_letter_code
_entity_poly.pdbx_strand_id
1 'polypeptide(L)'
;RHTGGAHGRNFDEIEADLQRIGAAFALEAVFAEGTSPEVLAQQVDADLAFHQAIAEAAHNVMFGHLTASLFRVINDHIDRNLRHLRGHASNWLELRSQHQAIWEGIRCRDPAAAQAAVRRHIDFVHESMEARARHEERERRARVGRGSGARV
;
A
#
# COMPACT_ATOMS: atom_id res chain seq x y z
N ARG A 1 44.76 -11.35 -13.55
CA ARG A 1 43.65 -12.09 -12.86
C ARG A 1 42.73 -11.06 -12.26
N HIS A 2 41.67 -10.70 -12.99
CA HIS A 2 40.60 -9.83 -12.46
C HIS A 2 39.61 -10.74 -11.73
N THR A 3 39.63 -10.71 -10.40
CA THR A 3 38.56 -11.24 -9.58
C THR A 3 37.46 -10.17 -9.55
N GLY A 4 36.42 -10.40 -10.38
CA GLY A 4 35.19 -9.63 -10.29
C GLY A 4 34.52 -9.90 -8.94
N GLY A 5 34.77 -9.04 -7.94
CA GLY A 5 34.04 -9.06 -6.70
C GLY A 5 32.61 -8.69 -6.97
N ALA A 6 31.66 -9.58 -6.65
CA ALA A 6 30.26 -9.22 -6.53
C ALA A 6 30.19 -8.02 -5.55
N HIS A 7 29.75 -6.86 -6.03
CA HIS A 7 29.52 -5.69 -5.19
C HIS A 7 28.35 -6.04 -4.24
N GLY A 8 28.68 -6.60 -3.09
CA GLY A 8 27.75 -6.61 -1.97
C GLY A 8 27.45 -5.15 -1.61
N ARG A 9 26.18 -4.85 -1.38
CA ARG A 9 25.78 -3.52 -0.93
C ARG A 9 26.56 -3.12 0.31
N ASN A 10 27.01 -1.85 0.37
CA ASN A 10 27.69 -1.28 1.52
C ASN A 10 26.71 -1.26 2.72
N PHE A 11 27.23 -1.44 3.92
CA PHE A 11 26.45 -1.36 5.17
C PHE A 11 25.69 -0.04 5.30
N ASP A 12 26.30 1.05 4.89
CA ASP A 12 25.70 2.39 4.94
C ASP A 12 24.51 2.52 4.01
N GLU A 13 24.54 1.90 2.82
CA GLU A 13 23.42 1.87 1.87
C GLU A 13 22.23 1.09 2.44
N ILE A 14 22.49 -0.06 3.03
CA ILE A 14 21.44 -0.89 3.66
C ILE A 14 20.82 -0.14 4.83
N GLU A 15 21.61 0.52 5.65
CA GLU A 15 21.11 1.29 6.79
C GLU A 15 20.26 2.49 6.32
N ALA A 16 20.69 3.19 5.28
CA ALA A 16 19.94 4.28 4.68
C ALA A 16 18.58 3.81 4.11
N ASP A 17 18.55 2.64 3.47
CA ASP A 17 17.31 2.03 2.98
C ASP A 17 16.35 1.71 4.13
N LEU A 18 16.85 1.08 5.20
CA LEU A 18 16.05 0.76 6.38
C LEU A 18 15.50 2.02 7.03
N GLN A 19 16.30 3.08 7.12
CA GLN A 19 15.86 4.36 7.68
C GLN A 19 14.74 4.98 6.82
N ARG A 20 14.85 4.96 5.49
CA ARG A 20 13.82 5.50 4.58
C ARG A 20 12.50 4.71 4.67
N ILE A 21 12.58 3.38 4.64
CA ILE A 21 11.39 2.52 4.76
C ILE A 21 10.74 2.73 6.13
N GLY A 22 11.54 2.75 7.21
CA GLY A 22 11.06 2.96 8.57
C GLY A 22 10.41 4.34 8.77
N ALA A 23 10.98 5.39 8.17
CA ALA A 23 10.40 6.73 8.21
C ALA A 23 9.06 6.80 7.47
N ALA A 24 8.96 6.17 6.28
CA ALA A 24 7.72 6.10 5.52
C ALA A 24 6.65 5.31 6.28
N PHE A 25 7.00 4.16 6.88
CA PHE A 25 6.10 3.39 7.73
C PHE A 25 5.61 4.19 8.95
N ALA A 26 6.49 4.98 9.58
CA ALA A 26 6.13 5.81 10.72
C ALA A 26 5.11 6.91 10.36
N LEU A 27 5.13 7.44 9.13
CA LEU A 27 4.15 8.42 8.66
C LEU A 27 2.73 7.85 8.65
N GLU A 28 2.55 6.59 8.30
CA GLU A 28 1.23 5.94 8.36
C GLU A 28 0.66 5.92 9.78
N ALA A 29 1.53 5.77 10.79
CA ALA A 29 1.11 5.79 12.19
C ALA A 29 0.67 7.20 12.64
N VAL A 30 1.33 8.25 12.15
CA VAL A 30 0.98 9.65 12.47
C VAL A 30 -0.43 10.00 11.99
N PHE A 31 -0.82 9.52 10.82
CA PHE A 31 -2.13 9.79 10.23
C PHE A 31 -3.19 8.73 10.54
N ALA A 32 -2.91 7.81 11.45
CA ALA A 32 -3.79 6.70 11.78
C ALA A 32 -5.14 7.14 12.36
N GLU A 33 -5.17 8.29 13.04
CA GLU A 33 -6.35 8.86 13.68
C GLU A 33 -6.84 10.09 12.91
N GLY A 34 -8.08 10.08 12.53
CA GLY A 34 -8.70 11.18 11.81
C GLY A 34 -9.38 10.74 10.51
N THR A 35 -10.43 11.43 10.16
CA THR A 35 -11.28 11.11 8.99
C THR A 35 -11.51 12.32 8.11
N SER A 36 -10.80 13.44 8.35
CA SER A 36 -10.92 14.60 7.47
C SER A 36 -10.37 14.28 6.07
N PRO A 37 -10.85 14.95 5.02
CA PRO A 37 -10.36 14.74 3.66
C PRO A 37 -8.84 14.94 3.55
N GLU A 38 -8.28 15.89 4.29
CA GLU A 38 -6.86 16.21 4.30
C GLU A 38 -6.06 15.07 4.93
N VAL A 39 -6.51 14.51 6.06
CA VAL A 39 -5.87 13.37 6.72
C VAL A 39 -5.94 12.13 5.83
N LEU A 40 -7.07 11.91 5.15
CA LEU A 40 -7.20 10.80 4.21
C LEU A 40 -6.23 10.92 3.02
N ALA A 41 -6.03 12.12 2.49
CA ALA A 41 -5.03 12.35 1.45
C ALA A 41 -3.61 12.06 1.94
N GLN A 42 -3.26 12.53 3.14
CA GLN A 42 -1.96 12.25 3.76
C GLN A 42 -1.73 10.76 4.03
N GLN A 43 -2.78 10.00 4.33
CA GLN A 43 -2.70 8.54 4.48
C GLN A 43 -2.41 7.84 3.15
N VAL A 44 -3.03 8.29 2.05
CA VAL A 44 -2.72 7.78 0.70
C VAL A 44 -1.26 8.07 0.35
N ASP A 45 -0.80 9.28 0.61
CA ASP A 45 0.59 9.67 0.34
C ASP A 45 1.58 8.85 1.18
N ALA A 46 1.27 8.58 2.46
CA ALA A 46 2.10 7.77 3.35
C ALA A 46 2.15 6.29 2.90
N ASP A 47 1.02 5.71 2.52
CA ASP A 47 0.90 4.35 1.97
C ASP A 47 1.77 4.20 0.70
N LEU A 48 1.62 5.14 -0.23
CA LEU A 48 2.42 5.17 -1.46
C LEU A 48 3.91 5.32 -1.17
N ALA A 49 4.29 6.22 -0.25
CA ALA A 49 5.68 6.45 0.13
C ALA A 49 6.32 5.19 0.75
N PHE A 50 5.58 4.45 1.57
CA PHE A 50 6.06 3.19 2.14
C PHE A 50 6.37 2.15 1.06
N HIS A 51 5.44 1.92 0.15
CA HIS A 51 5.64 0.96 -0.95
C HIS A 51 6.72 1.41 -1.93
N GLN A 52 6.82 2.71 -2.21
CA GLN A 52 7.87 3.26 -3.06
C GLN A 52 9.26 3.08 -2.43
N ALA A 53 9.41 3.35 -1.12
CA ALA A 53 10.67 3.17 -0.43
C ALA A 53 11.16 1.71 -0.46
N ILE A 54 10.24 0.74 -0.34
CA ILE A 54 10.56 -0.69 -0.49
C ILE A 54 11.03 -0.99 -1.91
N ALA A 55 10.36 -0.46 -2.93
CA ALA A 55 10.72 -0.67 -4.33
C ALA A 55 12.10 -0.08 -4.66
N GLU A 56 12.42 1.10 -4.12
CA GLU A 56 13.72 1.76 -4.29
C GLU A 56 14.85 1.00 -3.60
N ALA A 57 14.60 0.43 -2.42
CA ALA A 57 15.55 -0.41 -1.68
C ALA A 57 15.91 -1.72 -2.41
N ALA A 58 15.18 -2.11 -3.44
CA ALA A 58 15.58 -3.19 -4.33
C ALA A 58 16.79 -2.84 -5.21
N HIS A 59 17.19 -1.57 -5.28
CA HIS A 59 18.27 -1.03 -6.13
C HIS A 59 18.18 -1.49 -7.60
N ASN A 60 16.96 -1.72 -8.05
CA ASN A 60 16.64 -2.03 -9.45
C ASN A 60 15.93 -0.82 -10.06
N VAL A 61 16.67 -0.03 -10.83
CA VAL A 61 16.18 1.22 -11.45
C VAL A 61 14.91 0.97 -12.28
N MET A 62 14.88 -0.11 -13.05
CA MET A 62 13.71 -0.46 -13.86
C MET A 62 12.50 -0.76 -12.98
N PHE A 63 12.70 -1.52 -11.90
CA PHE A 63 11.62 -1.86 -10.96
C PHE A 63 11.08 -0.61 -10.27
N GLY A 64 11.96 0.29 -9.82
CA GLY A 64 11.56 1.57 -9.23
C GLY A 64 10.72 2.44 -10.18
N HIS A 65 11.13 2.56 -11.45
CA HIS A 65 10.35 3.31 -12.45
C HIS A 65 9.01 2.68 -12.78
N LEU A 66 8.95 1.35 -12.89
CA LEU A 66 7.69 0.63 -13.13
C LEU A 66 6.73 0.82 -11.96
N THR A 67 7.21 0.69 -10.73
CA THR A 67 6.41 0.89 -9.51
C THR A 67 5.87 2.30 -9.42
N ALA A 68 6.72 3.32 -9.62
CA ALA A 68 6.30 4.73 -9.61
C ALA A 68 5.27 5.02 -10.71
N SER A 69 5.43 4.43 -11.90
CA SER A 69 4.48 4.59 -12.99
C SER A 69 3.14 3.90 -12.70
N LEU A 70 3.19 2.70 -12.14
CA LEU A 70 1.99 1.98 -11.72
C LEU A 70 1.21 2.76 -10.66
N PHE A 71 1.87 3.26 -9.63
CA PHE A 71 1.23 4.03 -8.57
C PHE A 71 0.53 5.27 -9.09
N ARG A 72 1.10 5.99 -10.07
CA ARG A 72 0.43 7.12 -10.71
C ARG A 72 -0.87 6.72 -11.40
N VAL A 73 -0.90 5.55 -12.04
CA VAL A 73 -2.09 5.06 -12.75
C VAL A 73 -3.17 4.59 -11.79
N ILE A 74 -2.78 3.92 -10.70
CA ILE A 74 -3.73 3.32 -9.75
C ILE A 74 -4.04 4.20 -8.54
N ASN A 75 -3.44 5.40 -8.44
CA ASN A 75 -3.61 6.30 -7.29
C ASN A 75 -5.07 6.52 -6.89
N ASP A 76 -5.95 6.79 -7.87
CA ASP A 76 -7.39 6.98 -7.61
C ASP A 76 -8.06 5.70 -7.08
N HIS A 77 -7.56 4.54 -7.48
CA HIS A 77 -8.06 3.25 -6.96
C HIS A 77 -7.61 3.02 -5.53
N ILE A 78 -6.36 3.38 -5.20
CA ILE A 78 -5.80 3.31 -3.85
C ILE A 78 -6.59 4.24 -2.92
N ASP A 79 -6.77 5.52 -3.29
CA ASP A 79 -7.55 6.49 -2.51
C ASP A 79 -8.96 5.96 -2.21
N ARG A 80 -9.68 5.50 -3.23
CA ARG A 80 -11.04 4.94 -3.05
C ARG A 80 -11.05 3.70 -2.17
N ASN A 81 -10.03 2.84 -2.30
CA ASN A 81 -9.94 1.64 -1.48
C ASN A 81 -9.63 1.95 -0.02
N LEU A 82 -8.69 2.86 0.24
CA LEU A 82 -8.36 3.30 1.59
C LEU A 82 -9.57 3.95 2.28
N ARG A 83 -10.33 4.80 1.57
CA ARG A 83 -11.58 5.36 2.10
C ARG A 83 -12.60 4.27 2.45
N HIS A 84 -12.71 3.25 1.62
CA HIS A 84 -13.61 2.11 1.89
C HIS A 84 -13.15 1.32 3.13
N LEU A 85 -11.86 1.00 3.22
CA LEU A 85 -11.29 0.28 4.37
C LEU A 85 -11.44 1.07 5.67
N ARG A 86 -11.25 2.38 5.62
CA ARG A 86 -11.47 3.28 6.77
C ARG A 86 -12.89 3.29 7.27
N GLY A 87 -13.87 3.07 6.41
CA GLY A 87 -15.27 2.90 6.81
C GLY A 87 -15.53 1.65 7.66
N HIS A 88 -14.55 0.74 7.75
CA HIS A 88 -14.62 -0.50 8.51
C HIS A 88 -13.38 -0.65 9.40
N ALA A 89 -13.51 -0.31 10.67
CA ALA A 89 -12.37 -0.23 11.60
C ALA A 89 -11.51 -1.50 11.65
N SER A 90 -12.12 -2.69 11.56
CA SER A 90 -11.41 -3.98 11.52
C SER A 90 -10.52 -4.10 10.30
N ASN A 91 -10.99 -3.68 9.12
CA ASN A 91 -10.23 -3.77 7.87
C ASN A 91 -9.06 -2.79 7.86
N TRP A 92 -9.27 -1.61 8.44
CA TRP A 92 -8.20 -0.63 8.60
C TRP A 92 -7.08 -1.13 9.53
N LEU A 93 -7.45 -1.71 10.67
CA LEU A 93 -6.48 -2.30 11.60
C LEU A 93 -5.73 -3.48 10.96
N GLU A 94 -6.43 -4.29 10.16
CA GLU A 94 -5.81 -5.40 9.42
C GLU A 94 -4.79 -4.90 8.40
N LEU A 95 -5.12 -3.88 7.60
CA LEU A 95 -4.20 -3.27 6.64
C LEU A 95 -2.92 -2.80 7.34
N ARG A 96 -3.07 -2.08 8.44
CA ARG A 96 -1.92 -1.58 9.22
C ARG A 96 -1.08 -2.71 9.80
N SER A 97 -1.71 -3.77 10.31
CA SER A 97 -0.98 -4.92 10.84
C SER A 97 -0.16 -5.64 9.75
N GLN A 98 -0.65 -5.63 8.53
CA GLN A 98 0.06 -6.20 7.37
C GLN A 98 1.27 -5.35 6.99
N HIS A 99 1.15 -4.01 6.94
CA HIS A 99 2.29 -3.13 6.72
C HIS A 99 3.34 -3.28 7.81
N GLN A 100 2.92 -3.39 9.07
CA GLN A 100 3.83 -3.69 10.17
C GLN A 100 4.57 -5.02 9.96
N ALA A 101 3.88 -6.07 9.57
CA ALA A 101 4.50 -7.37 9.31
C ALA A 101 5.51 -7.32 8.15
N ILE A 102 5.24 -6.54 7.10
CA ILE A 102 6.17 -6.29 5.99
C ILE A 102 7.42 -5.59 6.52
N TRP A 103 7.24 -4.49 7.26
CA TRP A 103 8.33 -3.73 7.84
C TRP A 103 9.20 -4.59 8.77
N GLU A 104 8.58 -5.37 9.66
CA GLU A 104 9.31 -6.26 10.58
C GLU A 104 10.13 -7.32 9.83
N GLY A 105 9.58 -7.94 8.79
CA GLY A 105 10.32 -8.89 7.95
C GLY A 105 11.55 -8.26 7.30
N ILE A 106 11.42 -7.04 6.78
CA ILE A 106 12.52 -6.29 6.16
C ILE A 106 13.55 -5.90 7.22
N ARG A 107 13.13 -5.30 8.32
CA ARG A 107 13.99 -4.84 9.41
C ARG A 107 14.79 -5.99 10.04
N CYS A 108 14.17 -7.14 10.24
CA CYS A 108 14.80 -8.34 10.76
C CYS A 108 15.64 -9.10 9.72
N ARG A 109 15.67 -8.61 8.46
CA ARG A 109 16.36 -9.28 7.34
C ARG A 109 15.89 -10.72 7.13
N ASP A 110 14.60 -10.95 7.35
CA ASP A 110 13.94 -12.23 7.09
C ASP A 110 13.16 -12.18 5.76
N PRO A 111 13.75 -12.61 4.65
CA PRO A 111 13.11 -12.56 3.35
C PRO A 111 11.89 -13.46 3.25
N ALA A 112 11.83 -14.56 3.98
CA ALA A 112 10.70 -15.47 3.96
C ALA A 112 9.49 -14.83 4.67
N ALA A 113 9.69 -14.21 5.84
CA ALA A 113 8.67 -13.49 6.56
C ALA A 113 8.18 -12.27 5.76
N ALA A 114 9.09 -11.48 5.20
CA ALA A 114 8.75 -10.32 4.38
C ALA A 114 7.90 -10.73 3.16
N GLN A 115 8.31 -11.78 2.42
CA GLN A 115 7.57 -12.28 1.27
C GLN A 115 6.17 -12.79 1.65
N ALA A 116 6.05 -13.52 2.74
CA ALA A 116 4.76 -14.01 3.24
C ALA A 116 3.84 -12.84 3.64
N ALA A 117 4.39 -11.81 4.28
CA ALA A 117 3.63 -10.62 4.66
C ALA A 117 3.14 -9.84 3.44
N VAL A 118 4.00 -9.63 2.43
CA VAL A 118 3.62 -8.97 1.16
C VAL A 118 2.53 -9.73 0.44
N ARG A 119 2.60 -11.06 0.36
CA ARG A 119 1.54 -11.87 -0.27
C ARG A 119 0.19 -11.65 0.42
N ARG A 120 0.14 -11.78 1.74
CA ARG A 120 -1.09 -11.54 2.51
C ARG A 120 -1.66 -10.14 2.29
N HIS A 121 -0.77 -9.14 2.24
CA HIS A 121 -1.17 -7.75 1.98
C HIS A 121 -1.80 -7.60 0.59
N ILE A 122 -1.15 -8.13 -0.45
CA ILE A 122 -1.67 -8.05 -1.82
C ILE A 122 -3.02 -8.77 -1.96
N ASP A 123 -3.14 -9.97 -1.39
CA ASP A 123 -4.38 -10.74 -1.40
C ASP A 123 -5.52 -9.97 -0.71
N PHE A 124 -5.25 -9.42 0.47
CA PHE A 124 -6.22 -8.60 1.22
C PHE A 124 -6.66 -7.35 0.44
N VAL A 125 -5.71 -6.62 -0.14
CA VAL A 125 -6.02 -5.41 -0.94
C VAL A 125 -6.84 -5.78 -2.15
N HIS A 126 -6.50 -6.87 -2.85
CA HIS A 126 -7.25 -7.36 -4.01
C HIS A 126 -8.71 -7.71 -3.63
N GLU A 127 -8.90 -8.51 -2.58
CA GLU A 127 -10.23 -8.87 -2.07
C GLU A 127 -11.04 -7.64 -1.65
N SER A 128 -10.40 -6.68 -1.00
CA SER A 128 -11.01 -5.40 -0.60
C SER A 128 -11.47 -4.58 -1.82
N MET A 129 -10.64 -4.49 -2.85
CA MET A 129 -10.98 -3.78 -4.09
C MET A 129 -12.15 -4.44 -4.81
N GLU A 130 -12.19 -5.77 -4.88
CA GLU A 130 -13.32 -6.50 -5.45
C GLU A 130 -14.61 -6.31 -4.64
N ALA A 131 -14.52 -6.36 -3.30
CA ALA A 131 -15.67 -6.16 -2.43
C ALA A 131 -16.28 -4.77 -2.63
N ARG A 132 -15.42 -3.75 -2.72
CA ARG A 132 -15.80 -2.37 -3.02
C ARG A 132 -16.48 -2.25 -4.40
N ALA A 133 -15.89 -2.83 -5.44
CA ALA A 133 -16.46 -2.80 -6.78
C ALA A 133 -17.85 -3.47 -6.84
N ARG A 134 -18.03 -4.59 -6.13
CA ARG A 134 -19.34 -5.26 -6.00
C ARG A 134 -20.36 -4.40 -5.25
N HIS A 135 -19.91 -3.63 -4.26
CA HIS A 135 -20.77 -2.71 -3.51
C HIS A 135 -21.24 -1.54 -4.37
N GLU A 136 -20.32 -0.87 -5.06
CA GLU A 136 -20.60 0.23 -5.98
C GLU A 136 -21.57 -0.18 -7.10
N GLU A 137 -21.42 -1.37 -7.66
CA GLU A 137 -22.31 -1.90 -8.69
C GLU A 137 -23.72 -2.16 -8.14
N ARG A 138 -23.83 -2.69 -6.92
CA ARG A 138 -25.16 -2.89 -6.29
C ARG A 138 -25.87 -1.56 -6.05
N GLU A 139 -25.14 -0.55 -5.55
CA GLU A 139 -25.71 0.78 -5.35
C GLU A 139 -26.15 1.42 -6.68
N ARG A 140 -25.34 1.28 -7.72
CA ARG A 140 -25.68 1.79 -9.07
C ARG A 140 -26.99 1.17 -9.57
N ARG A 141 -27.13 -0.15 -9.48
CA ARG A 141 -28.36 -0.86 -9.87
C ARG A 141 -29.56 -0.42 -9.06
N ALA A 142 -29.42 -0.24 -7.76
CA ALA A 142 -30.48 0.22 -6.89
C ALA A 142 -30.95 1.65 -7.20
N ARG A 143 -30.03 2.55 -7.62
CA ARG A 143 -30.37 3.91 -8.07
C ARG A 143 -31.16 3.91 -9.39
N VAL A 144 -30.75 3.10 -10.36
CA VAL A 144 -31.44 2.96 -11.64
C VAL A 144 -32.85 2.42 -11.45
N GLY A 145 -33.03 1.38 -10.61
CA GLY A 145 -34.35 0.80 -10.31
C GLY A 145 -35.32 1.79 -9.66
N ARG A 146 -34.82 2.68 -8.77
CA ARG A 146 -35.64 3.73 -8.15
C ARG A 146 -36.01 4.84 -9.10
N GLY A 147 -35.17 5.17 -10.08
CA GLY A 147 -35.48 6.20 -11.10
C GLY A 147 -36.46 5.76 -12.13
N SER A 148 -36.61 4.45 -12.39
CA SER A 148 -37.60 3.91 -13.36
C SER A 148 -39.02 3.80 -12.79
N GLY A 149 -39.15 3.74 -11.44
CA GLY A 149 -40.49 3.64 -10.79
C GLY A 149 -41.19 4.97 -10.54
N ALA A 150 -40.54 6.11 -10.83
CA ALA A 150 -41.11 7.45 -10.61
C ALA A 150 -41.76 8.09 -11.83
N ARG A 151 -41.99 7.32 -12.91
CA ARG A 151 -42.71 7.76 -14.11
C ARG A 151 -43.97 6.89 -14.33
N VAL A 152 -44.95 7.07 -13.46
CA VAL A 152 -46.35 6.65 -13.72
C VAL A 152 -47.24 7.78 -13.28
#